data_f3902dd0d8cb04b54299249b5b7378a0
#
_entry.id   f3902dd0d8cb04b54299249b5b7378a0
#
_cell.length_a   1.000
_cell.length_b   1.000
_cell.length_c   1.000
_cell.angle_alpha   90.00
_cell.angle_beta   90.00
_cell.angle_gamma   90.00
#
_symmetry.space_group_name_H-M   'P 1'
#
loop_
_entity.id
_entity.type
_entity.pdbx_description
1 polymer ?
#
loop_
_entity_poly.entity_id
_entity_poly.type
_entity_poly.pdbx_seq_one_letter_code
_entity_poly.pdbx_strand_id
1 'polypeptide(L)'
;MQIDLVLTAHPTESMRRTLIQKYEKIAECLSEFDGGTLSPRRDAHIKRRLKRLISECWHTNDMRATRPSPIDEAKWGFAMIENSLWQAVPDFLRELSTQVALTTGEELPPWVAPVRFCSWMGGDRDGNPNVTHEVTREVLLLARWAAADLYERDLSGLIQDLSMSDATEAVRNLVGPIEVEPYRRILKDLREEMVVLR
;
A
#
# COMPACT_ATOMS: atom_id res chain seq x y z
N MET A 1 10.74 -11.39 -18.67
CA MET A 1 9.65 -12.13 -17.99
C MET A 1 8.74 -11.10 -17.33
N GLN A 2 7.43 -11.22 -17.48
CA GLN A 2 6.44 -10.37 -16.81
C GLN A 2 5.50 -11.29 -16.02
N ILE A 3 5.13 -10.90 -14.81
CA ILE A 3 4.22 -11.63 -13.93
C ILE A 3 3.04 -10.72 -13.65
N ASP A 4 1.84 -11.17 -14.00
CA ASP A 4 0.60 -10.46 -13.70
C ASP A 4 -0.08 -11.11 -12.49
N LEU A 5 -0.19 -10.37 -11.40
CA LEU A 5 -0.90 -10.77 -10.19
C LEU A 5 -2.32 -10.21 -10.26
N VAL A 6 -3.31 -11.09 -10.27
CA VAL A 6 -4.72 -10.69 -10.41
C VAL A 6 -5.40 -10.76 -9.04
N LEU A 7 -5.84 -9.60 -8.55
CA LEU A 7 -6.63 -9.51 -7.33
C LEU A 7 -8.09 -9.84 -7.62
N THR A 8 -8.62 -10.79 -6.84
CA THR A 8 -10.03 -11.20 -6.91
C THR A 8 -10.68 -10.99 -5.55
N ALA A 9 -11.95 -10.60 -5.52
CA ALA A 9 -12.74 -10.58 -4.31
C ALA A 9 -13.52 -11.89 -4.16
N HIS A 10 -13.36 -12.55 -3.01
CA HIS A 10 -14.22 -13.67 -2.66
C HIS A 10 -15.41 -13.15 -1.83
N PRO A 11 -16.66 -13.35 -2.28
CA PRO A 11 -17.85 -12.85 -1.57
C PRO A 11 -18.06 -13.48 -0.19
N THR A 12 -17.30 -14.52 0.15
CA THR A 12 -17.34 -15.20 1.46
C THR A 12 -16.51 -14.47 2.53
N GLU A 13 -15.59 -13.57 2.16
CA GLU A 13 -14.83 -12.77 3.12
C GLU A 13 -15.59 -11.51 3.56
N SER A 14 -16.66 -11.71 4.32
CA SER A 14 -17.47 -10.62 4.87
C SER A 14 -16.90 -10.01 6.16
N MET A 15 -15.63 -10.32 6.48
CA MET A 15 -15.04 -9.86 7.73
C MET A 15 -14.94 -8.34 7.79
N ARG A 16 -15.33 -7.73 8.92
CA ARG A 16 -15.26 -6.28 9.09
C ARG A 16 -13.81 -5.82 9.11
N ARG A 17 -13.48 -4.74 8.37
CA ARG A 17 -12.15 -4.11 8.37
C ARG A 17 -11.63 -3.86 9.80
N THR A 18 -12.53 -3.49 10.72
CA THR A 18 -12.18 -3.29 12.14
C THR A 18 -11.71 -4.57 12.84
N LEU A 19 -12.19 -5.75 12.45
CA LEU A 19 -11.70 -7.02 12.98
C LEU A 19 -10.34 -7.37 12.40
N ILE A 20 -10.13 -7.17 11.10
CA ILE A 20 -8.83 -7.36 10.45
C ILE A 20 -7.76 -6.53 11.16
N GLN A 21 -8.01 -5.24 11.36
CA GLN A 21 -7.08 -4.35 12.07
C GLN A 21 -6.81 -4.79 13.52
N LYS A 22 -7.79 -5.39 14.19
CA LYS A 22 -7.59 -5.93 15.55
C LYS A 22 -6.76 -7.21 15.53
N TYR A 23 -6.97 -8.08 14.54
CA TYR A 23 -6.15 -9.29 14.37
C TYR A 23 -4.70 -8.96 14.04
N GLU A 24 -4.44 -7.96 13.20
CA GLU A 24 -3.09 -7.44 12.95
C GLU A 24 -2.41 -6.99 14.25
N LYS A 25 -3.11 -6.20 15.08
CA LYS A 25 -2.59 -5.75 16.39
C LYS A 25 -2.40 -6.92 17.38
N ILE A 26 -3.21 -7.97 17.30
CA ILE A 26 -3.00 -9.19 18.08
C ILE A 26 -1.76 -9.92 17.59
N ALA A 27 -1.59 -10.06 16.27
CA ALA A 27 -0.41 -10.68 15.67
C ALA A 27 0.88 -9.93 16.05
N GLU A 28 0.88 -8.59 16.02
CA GLU A 28 2.00 -7.77 16.53
C GLU A 28 2.35 -8.11 17.98
N CYS A 29 1.34 -8.18 18.86
CA CYS A 29 1.55 -8.52 20.26
C CYS A 29 2.13 -9.95 20.45
N LEU A 30 1.66 -10.92 19.66
CA LEU A 30 2.16 -12.29 19.70
C LEU A 30 3.59 -12.38 19.15
N SER A 31 3.88 -11.71 18.05
CA SER A 31 5.22 -11.63 17.48
C SER A 31 6.23 -11.03 18.46
N GLU A 32 5.80 -10.04 19.26
CA GLU A 32 6.65 -9.47 20.31
C GLU A 32 6.92 -10.46 21.46
N PHE A 33 5.96 -11.35 21.78
CA PHE A 33 6.21 -12.46 22.73
C PHE A 33 7.21 -13.47 22.21
N ASP A 34 7.14 -13.81 20.92
CA ASP A 34 8.03 -14.81 20.30
C ASP A 34 9.45 -14.24 20.07
N GLY A 35 9.60 -12.93 20.04
CA GLY A 35 10.86 -12.24 19.75
C GLY A 35 11.94 -12.29 20.84
N GLY A 36 11.67 -12.88 22.01
CA GLY A 36 12.68 -13.10 23.05
C GLY A 36 12.29 -12.68 24.45
N THR A 37 13.29 -12.44 25.32
CA THR A 37 13.09 -12.16 26.76
C THR A 37 12.55 -10.75 26.98
N LEU A 38 11.29 -10.66 27.37
CA LEU A 38 10.64 -9.39 27.70
C LEU A 38 10.92 -8.98 29.16
N SER A 39 11.04 -7.68 29.41
CA SER A 39 11.03 -7.18 30.79
C SER A 39 9.66 -7.43 31.44
N PRO A 40 9.57 -7.65 32.77
CA PRO A 40 8.28 -7.88 33.45
C PRO A 40 7.25 -6.78 33.21
N ARG A 41 7.71 -5.52 33.05
CA ARG A 41 6.86 -4.38 32.72
C ARG A 41 6.30 -4.48 31.31
N ARG A 42 7.11 -4.88 30.34
CA ARG A 42 6.69 -5.03 28.93
C ARG A 42 5.74 -6.20 28.77
N ASP A 43 6.05 -7.35 29.35
CA ASP A 43 5.18 -8.53 29.41
C ASP A 43 3.78 -8.18 29.95
N ALA A 44 3.71 -7.50 31.11
CA ALA A 44 2.45 -7.07 31.69
C ALA A 44 1.67 -6.07 30.79
N HIS A 45 2.38 -5.21 30.04
CA HIS A 45 1.78 -4.28 29.10
C HIS A 45 1.14 -5.02 27.93
N ILE A 46 1.87 -5.94 27.30
CA ILE A 46 1.38 -6.72 26.15
C ILE A 46 0.20 -7.59 26.55
N LYS A 47 0.26 -8.27 27.70
CA LYS A 47 -0.86 -9.06 28.22
C LYS A 47 -2.14 -8.23 28.41
N ARG A 48 -2.02 -7.01 28.92
CA ARG A 48 -3.18 -6.09 29.05
C ARG A 48 -3.71 -5.65 27.67
N ARG A 49 -2.80 -5.34 26.72
CA ARG A 49 -3.18 -4.97 25.35
C ARG A 49 -3.91 -6.11 24.66
N LEU A 50 -3.40 -7.35 24.77
CA LEU A 50 -4.04 -8.56 24.23
C LEU A 50 -5.41 -8.80 24.81
N LYS A 51 -5.57 -8.77 26.15
CA LYS A 51 -6.86 -8.94 26.79
C LYS A 51 -7.90 -7.93 26.28
N ARG A 52 -7.52 -6.67 26.12
CA ARG A 52 -8.37 -5.63 25.57
C ARG A 52 -8.76 -5.94 24.12
N LEU A 53 -7.81 -6.25 23.26
CA LEU A 53 -8.05 -6.55 21.85
C LEU A 53 -8.95 -7.77 21.68
N ILE A 54 -8.72 -8.84 22.43
CA ILE A 54 -9.55 -10.04 22.43
C ILE A 54 -10.98 -9.71 22.88
N SER A 55 -11.13 -8.95 23.96
CA SER A 55 -12.46 -8.51 24.44
C SER A 55 -13.18 -7.65 23.39
N GLU A 56 -12.47 -6.73 22.74
CA GLU A 56 -13.03 -5.92 21.66
C GLU A 56 -13.45 -6.75 20.46
N CYS A 57 -12.68 -7.80 20.08
CA CYS A 57 -13.05 -8.73 19.03
C CYS A 57 -14.30 -9.53 19.42
N TRP A 58 -14.33 -10.06 20.63
CA TRP A 58 -15.45 -10.87 21.14
C TRP A 58 -16.78 -10.12 21.14
N HIS A 59 -16.77 -8.82 21.47
CA HIS A 59 -17.96 -7.99 21.50
C HIS A 59 -18.26 -7.30 20.16
N THR A 60 -17.43 -7.51 19.12
CA THR A 60 -17.70 -6.97 17.80
C THR A 60 -18.59 -7.94 17.02
N ASN A 61 -19.77 -7.48 16.61
CA ASN A 61 -20.63 -8.30 15.74
C ASN A 61 -19.95 -8.52 14.39
N ASP A 62 -19.63 -9.77 14.07
CA ASP A 62 -18.97 -10.20 12.83
C ASP A 62 -19.94 -10.18 11.63
N MET A 63 -21.23 -10.36 11.89
CA MET A 63 -22.24 -10.41 10.83
C MET A 63 -22.52 -9.01 10.29
N ARG A 64 -22.28 -8.82 9.01
CA ARG A 64 -22.78 -7.64 8.29
C ARG A 64 -24.28 -7.79 8.07
N ALA A 65 -25.03 -6.76 8.41
CA ALA A 65 -26.45 -6.69 8.14
C ALA A 65 -26.76 -6.54 6.63
N THR A 66 -25.78 -6.08 5.84
CA THR A 66 -25.91 -5.85 4.39
C THR A 66 -24.78 -6.52 3.63
N ARG A 67 -25.11 -7.11 2.48
CA ARG A 67 -24.12 -7.66 1.54
C ARG A 67 -23.23 -6.54 1.01
N PRO A 68 -21.89 -6.71 0.92
CA PRO A 68 -21.00 -5.70 0.37
C PRO A 68 -21.38 -5.43 -1.10
N SER A 69 -21.24 -4.17 -1.49
CA SER A 69 -21.37 -3.77 -2.90
C SER A 69 -20.06 -4.07 -3.64
N PRO A 70 -20.09 -4.18 -5.00
CA PRO A 70 -18.86 -4.32 -5.79
C PRO A 70 -17.83 -3.19 -5.54
N ILE A 71 -18.29 -1.99 -5.20
CA ILE A 71 -17.43 -0.84 -4.84
C ILE A 71 -16.76 -1.08 -3.47
N ASP A 72 -17.49 -1.67 -2.50
CA ASP A 72 -16.89 -2.01 -1.21
C ASP A 72 -15.82 -3.08 -1.35
N GLU A 73 -16.03 -4.06 -2.23
CA GLU A 73 -15.05 -5.10 -2.56
C GLU A 73 -13.78 -4.48 -3.17
N ALA A 74 -13.94 -3.55 -4.12
CA ALA A 74 -12.81 -2.84 -4.72
C ALA A 74 -12.03 -2.01 -3.69
N LYS A 75 -12.71 -1.31 -2.78
CA LYS A 75 -12.05 -0.57 -1.67
C LYS A 75 -11.24 -1.48 -0.77
N TRP A 76 -11.64 -2.73 -0.59
CA TRP A 76 -10.86 -3.70 0.19
C TRP A 76 -9.59 -4.13 -0.53
N GLY A 77 -9.67 -4.39 -1.84
CA GLY A 77 -8.49 -4.66 -2.64
C GLY A 77 -7.50 -3.50 -2.61
N PHE A 78 -7.97 -2.26 -2.68
CA PHE A 78 -7.10 -1.08 -2.57
C PHE A 78 -6.47 -0.96 -1.18
N ALA A 79 -7.20 -1.31 -0.11
CA ALA A 79 -6.62 -1.36 1.24
C ALA A 79 -5.50 -2.41 1.37
N MET A 80 -5.58 -3.54 0.66
CA MET A 80 -4.49 -4.52 0.61
C MET A 80 -3.26 -3.98 -0.12
N ILE A 81 -3.48 -3.24 -1.21
CA ILE A 81 -2.38 -2.55 -1.90
C ILE A 81 -1.73 -1.54 -0.96
N GLU A 82 -2.51 -0.68 -0.31
CA GLU A 82 -2.02 0.35 0.59
C GLU A 82 -1.25 -0.22 1.80
N ASN A 83 -1.82 -1.23 2.47
CA ASN A 83 -1.28 -1.71 3.74
C ASN A 83 -0.14 -2.73 3.59
N SER A 84 -0.01 -3.39 2.43
CA SER A 84 0.96 -4.46 2.24
C SER A 84 1.78 -4.30 0.96
N LEU A 85 1.13 -4.27 -0.20
CA LEU A 85 1.84 -4.36 -1.48
C LEU A 85 2.63 -3.11 -1.80
N TRP A 86 2.17 -1.94 -1.38
CA TRP A 86 2.84 -0.66 -1.63
C TRP A 86 4.28 -0.63 -1.10
N GLN A 87 4.52 -1.28 0.04
CA GLN A 87 5.86 -1.41 0.62
C GLN A 87 6.56 -2.68 0.15
N ALA A 88 5.86 -3.81 0.12
CA ALA A 88 6.47 -5.11 -0.17
C ALA A 88 6.99 -5.22 -1.61
N VAL A 89 6.33 -4.61 -2.59
CA VAL A 89 6.74 -4.70 -4.00
C VAL A 89 8.06 -3.97 -4.28
N PRO A 90 8.27 -2.73 -3.85
CA PRO A 90 9.58 -2.07 -3.96
C PRO A 90 10.70 -2.84 -3.26
N ASP A 91 10.46 -3.39 -2.07
CA ASP A 91 11.45 -4.19 -1.35
C ASP A 91 11.82 -5.46 -2.13
N PHE A 92 10.81 -6.17 -2.63
CA PHE A 92 11.01 -7.34 -3.49
C PHE A 92 11.81 -6.99 -4.77
N LEU A 93 11.50 -5.87 -5.42
CA LEU A 93 12.20 -5.48 -6.66
C LEU A 93 13.67 -5.11 -6.41
N ARG A 94 13.98 -4.49 -5.26
CA ARG A 94 15.37 -4.23 -4.86
C ARG A 94 16.14 -5.53 -4.60
N GLU A 95 15.52 -6.46 -3.88
CA GLU A 95 16.14 -7.78 -3.65
C GLU A 95 16.32 -8.55 -4.96
N LEU A 96 15.32 -8.56 -5.84
CA LEU A 96 15.41 -9.17 -7.16
C LEU A 96 16.57 -8.55 -7.98
N SER A 97 16.71 -7.22 -8.00
CA SER A 97 17.80 -6.54 -8.70
C SER A 97 19.16 -6.96 -8.13
N THR A 98 19.28 -7.05 -6.81
CA THR A 98 20.50 -7.53 -6.14
C THR A 98 20.84 -8.97 -6.57
N GLN A 99 19.87 -9.88 -6.60
CA GLN A 99 20.09 -11.27 -7.01
C GLN A 99 20.47 -11.39 -8.50
N VAL A 100 19.85 -10.58 -9.35
CA VAL A 100 20.21 -10.50 -10.78
C VAL A 100 21.64 -10.01 -10.93
N ALA A 101 22.03 -8.94 -10.23
CA ALA A 101 23.39 -8.40 -10.28
C ALA A 101 24.45 -9.43 -9.82
N LEU A 102 24.16 -10.19 -8.77
CA LEU A 102 25.04 -11.28 -8.30
C LEU A 102 25.22 -12.38 -9.34
N THR A 103 24.22 -12.61 -10.19
CA THR A 103 24.22 -13.71 -11.18
C THR A 103 24.76 -13.28 -12.52
N THR A 104 24.43 -12.06 -12.97
CA THR A 104 24.71 -11.56 -14.34
C THR A 104 25.79 -10.49 -14.37
N GLY A 105 26.12 -9.87 -13.23
CA GLY A 105 27.00 -8.71 -13.14
C GLY A 105 26.31 -7.37 -13.43
N GLU A 106 25.01 -7.36 -13.74
CA GLU A 106 24.25 -6.15 -14.09
C GLU A 106 22.99 -6.02 -13.22
N GLU A 107 22.74 -4.82 -12.71
CA GLU A 107 21.50 -4.50 -11.98
C GLU A 107 20.31 -4.34 -12.93
N LEU A 108 19.11 -4.59 -12.42
CA LEU A 108 17.88 -4.29 -13.15
C LEU A 108 17.72 -2.77 -13.27
N PRO A 109 17.46 -2.24 -14.47
CA PRO A 109 17.13 -0.83 -14.61
C PRO A 109 15.90 -0.43 -13.77
N PRO A 110 15.91 0.75 -13.12
CA PRO A 110 14.84 1.16 -12.21
C PRO A 110 13.44 1.30 -12.84
N TRP A 111 13.37 1.41 -14.17
CA TRP A 111 12.12 1.47 -14.94
C TRP A 111 11.55 0.10 -15.31
N VAL A 112 12.25 -0.99 -15.00
CA VAL A 112 11.77 -2.35 -15.29
C VAL A 112 10.75 -2.75 -14.23
N ALA A 113 9.51 -3.00 -14.66
CA ALA A 113 8.41 -3.45 -13.83
C ALA A 113 8.02 -4.90 -14.18
N PRO A 114 8.72 -5.91 -13.63
CA PRO A 114 8.46 -7.31 -13.94
C PRO A 114 7.16 -7.83 -13.33
N VAL A 115 6.62 -7.13 -12.32
CA VAL A 115 5.37 -7.48 -11.65
C VAL A 115 4.32 -6.42 -11.95
N ARG A 116 3.12 -6.86 -12.37
CA ARG A 116 1.96 -6.01 -12.60
C ARG A 116 0.78 -6.49 -11.75
N PHE A 117 -0.02 -5.56 -11.31
CA PHE A 117 -1.25 -5.85 -10.56
C PHE A 117 -2.45 -5.58 -11.45
N CYS A 118 -3.33 -6.57 -11.52
CA CYS A 118 -4.62 -6.48 -12.17
C CYS A 118 -5.72 -6.75 -11.14
N SER A 119 -6.93 -6.33 -11.42
CA SER A 119 -8.07 -6.57 -10.53
C SER A 119 -9.32 -6.91 -11.34
N TRP A 120 -10.07 -7.91 -10.87
CA TRP A 120 -11.40 -8.22 -11.38
C TRP A 120 -12.50 -7.47 -10.63
N MET A 121 -12.16 -6.91 -9.46
CA MET A 121 -13.14 -6.20 -8.63
C MET A 121 -13.75 -5.01 -9.36
N GLY A 122 -15.08 -4.98 -9.42
CA GLY A 122 -15.84 -3.96 -10.13
C GLY A 122 -15.78 -4.03 -11.66
N GLY A 123 -15.06 -5.01 -12.23
CA GLY A 123 -14.94 -5.21 -13.69
C GLY A 123 -15.52 -6.53 -14.16
N ASP A 124 -15.32 -7.61 -13.42
CA ASP A 124 -15.89 -8.91 -13.71
C ASP A 124 -17.37 -8.95 -13.31
N ARG A 125 -18.21 -9.27 -14.25
CA ARG A 125 -19.66 -9.31 -14.05
C ARG A 125 -20.17 -10.65 -13.60
N ASP A 126 -19.66 -11.73 -14.15
CA ASP A 126 -19.99 -13.14 -13.83
C ASP A 126 -21.46 -13.34 -13.45
N GLY A 127 -22.38 -12.74 -14.27
CA GLY A 127 -23.81 -12.76 -14.01
C GLY A 127 -24.31 -11.87 -12.86
N ASN A 128 -23.44 -11.09 -12.20
CA ASN A 128 -23.84 -10.17 -11.14
C ASN A 128 -24.43 -8.87 -11.73
N PRO A 129 -25.76 -8.63 -11.59
CA PRO A 129 -26.41 -7.44 -12.15
C PRO A 129 -25.95 -6.12 -11.49
N ASN A 130 -25.28 -6.19 -10.31
CA ASN A 130 -24.79 -5.01 -9.59
C ASN A 130 -23.44 -4.52 -10.13
N VAL A 131 -22.76 -5.28 -11.00
CA VAL A 131 -21.52 -4.84 -11.66
C VAL A 131 -21.89 -4.20 -13.00
N THR A 132 -22.31 -2.95 -12.93
CA THR A 132 -22.68 -2.13 -14.11
C THR A 132 -21.46 -1.39 -14.66
N HIS A 133 -21.59 -0.76 -15.82
CA HIS A 133 -20.53 0.04 -16.41
C HIS A 133 -20.22 1.30 -15.58
N GLU A 134 -21.21 1.86 -14.89
CA GLU A 134 -21.02 2.96 -13.95
C GLU A 134 -20.15 2.53 -12.76
N VAL A 135 -20.44 1.34 -12.20
CA VAL A 135 -19.63 0.75 -11.12
C VAL A 135 -18.20 0.52 -11.59
N THR A 136 -18.00 -0.04 -12.78
CA THR A 136 -16.66 -0.23 -13.35
C THR A 136 -15.91 1.10 -13.48
N ARG A 137 -16.58 2.13 -13.99
CA ARG A 137 -16.02 3.47 -14.11
C ARG A 137 -15.64 4.04 -12.74
N GLU A 138 -16.53 3.92 -11.76
CA GLU A 138 -16.27 4.41 -10.38
C GLU A 138 -15.09 3.69 -9.75
N VAL A 139 -14.97 2.37 -9.90
CA VAL A 139 -13.84 1.60 -9.39
C VAL A 139 -12.53 2.02 -10.05
N LEU A 140 -12.50 2.28 -11.36
CA LEU A 140 -11.32 2.78 -12.06
C LEU A 140 -10.90 4.17 -11.55
N LEU A 141 -11.87 5.06 -11.29
CA LEU A 141 -11.59 6.37 -10.71
C LEU A 141 -11.06 6.26 -9.27
N LEU A 142 -11.64 5.36 -8.46
CA LEU A 142 -11.14 5.07 -7.11
C LEU A 142 -9.74 4.48 -7.12
N ALA A 143 -9.41 3.60 -8.07
CA ALA A 143 -8.06 3.05 -8.22
C ALA A 143 -7.03 4.16 -8.53
N ARG A 144 -7.39 5.07 -9.46
CA ARG A 144 -6.56 6.22 -9.79
C ARG A 144 -6.38 7.15 -8.59
N TRP A 145 -7.46 7.44 -7.88
CA TRP A 145 -7.43 8.25 -6.67
C TRP A 145 -6.52 7.65 -5.60
N ALA A 146 -6.67 6.34 -5.32
CA ALA A 146 -5.84 5.63 -4.34
C ALA A 146 -4.36 5.66 -4.71
N ALA A 147 -4.01 5.46 -5.98
CA ALA A 147 -2.64 5.56 -6.46
C ALA A 147 -2.07 6.97 -6.27
N ALA A 148 -2.83 8.02 -6.63
CA ALA A 148 -2.40 9.40 -6.47
C ALA A 148 -2.18 9.76 -4.99
N ASP A 149 -3.07 9.29 -4.08
CA ASP A 149 -2.95 9.50 -2.63
C ASP A 149 -1.70 8.83 -2.06
N LEU A 150 -1.37 7.62 -2.50
CA LEU A 150 -0.17 6.90 -2.09
C LEU A 150 1.12 7.61 -2.56
N TYR A 151 1.15 8.05 -3.82
CA TYR A 151 2.29 8.83 -4.35
C TYR A 151 2.44 10.17 -3.65
N GLU A 152 1.33 10.90 -3.40
CA GLU A 152 1.37 12.18 -2.68
C GLU A 152 1.98 12.01 -1.27
N ARG A 153 1.62 10.95 -0.57
CA ARG A 153 2.15 10.61 0.75
C ARG A 153 3.66 10.37 0.70
N ASP A 154 4.13 9.55 -0.23
CA ASP A 154 5.55 9.22 -0.35
C ASP A 154 6.37 10.43 -0.82
N LEU A 155 5.87 11.20 -1.79
CA LEU A 155 6.50 12.46 -2.21
C LEU A 155 6.61 13.46 -1.06
N SER A 156 5.58 13.53 -0.20
CA SER A 156 5.61 14.40 0.98
C SER A 156 6.70 13.99 1.98
N GLY A 157 6.94 12.70 2.17
CA GLY A 157 8.06 12.17 2.96
C GLY A 157 9.40 12.54 2.32
N LEU A 158 9.59 12.27 1.04
CA LEU A 158 10.82 12.60 0.31
C LEU A 158 11.14 14.11 0.30
N ILE A 159 10.12 14.97 0.22
CA ILE A 159 10.30 16.42 0.32
C ILE A 159 10.89 16.83 1.68
N GLN A 160 10.54 16.12 2.75
CA GLN A 160 11.13 16.38 4.08
C GLN A 160 12.58 15.90 4.16
N ASP A 161 12.88 14.73 3.58
CA ASP A 161 14.19 14.10 3.68
C ASP A 161 15.23 14.73 2.74
N LEU A 162 14.83 15.16 1.52
CA LEU A 162 15.74 15.62 0.48
C LEU A 162 15.90 17.16 0.47
N SER A 163 16.54 17.70 1.50
CA SER A 163 16.85 19.13 1.62
C SER A 163 18.26 19.51 1.12
N MET A 164 18.87 18.65 0.30
CA MET A 164 20.25 18.83 -0.19
C MET A 164 20.35 19.99 -1.17
N SER A 165 21.42 20.77 -1.05
CA SER A 165 21.77 21.83 -1.99
C SER A 165 22.59 21.32 -3.18
N ASP A 166 23.36 20.24 -2.99
CA ASP A 166 24.10 19.63 -4.09
C ASP A 166 23.22 18.72 -4.91
N ALA A 167 23.38 18.78 -6.24
CA ALA A 167 22.64 17.96 -7.17
C ALA A 167 23.48 17.64 -8.40
N THR A 168 23.11 16.57 -9.10
CA THR A 168 23.71 16.20 -10.37
C THR A 168 23.44 17.28 -11.43
N GLU A 169 24.28 17.33 -12.44
CA GLU A 169 24.11 18.25 -13.57
C GLU A 169 22.74 18.05 -14.25
N ALA A 170 22.30 16.83 -14.38
CA ALA A 170 20.98 16.51 -14.96
C ALA A 170 19.84 17.16 -14.16
N VAL A 171 19.88 17.10 -12.84
CA VAL A 171 18.88 17.72 -11.96
C VAL A 171 18.98 19.25 -12.02
N ARG A 172 20.19 19.80 -12.03
CA ARG A 172 20.42 21.26 -12.19
C ARG A 172 19.84 21.79 -13.50
N ASN A 173 19.97 21.05 -14.59
CA ASN A 173 19.44 21.41 -15.89
C ASN A 173 17.90 21.46 -15.91
N LEU A 174 17.24 20.66 -15.07
CA LEU A 174 15.76 20.65 -14.95
C LEU A 174 15.21 21.85 -14.16
N VAL A 175 15.86 22.23 -13.07
CA VAL A 175 15.32 23.25 -12.14
C VAL A 175 15.99 24.62 -12.27
N GLY A 176 17.14 24.70 -12.96
CA GLY A 176 17.94 25.91 -13.08
C GLY A 176 19.05 26.03 -12.04
N PRO A 177 20.09 26.86 -12.35
CA PRO A 177 21.31 26.91 -11.54
C PRO A 177 21.15 27.65 -10.19
N ILE A 178 20.08 28.41 -10.01
CA ILE A 178 19.84 29.27 -8.84
C ILE A 178 19.05 28.54 -7.74
N GLU A 179 18.41 27.39 -8.07
CA GLU A 179 17.59 26.68 -7.10
C GLU A 179 18.44 26.13 -5.96
N VAL A 180 18.06 26.45 -4.72
CA VAL A 180 18.83 26.08 -3.51
C VAL A 180 18.63 24.61 -3.14
N GLU A 181 17.41 24.10 -3.32
CA GLU A 181 17.02 22.70 -2.99
C GLU A 181 16.46 22.00 -4.22
N PRO A 182 17.31 21.64 -5.20
CA PRO A 182 16.88 21.20 -6.54
C PRO A 182 15.97 19.97 -6.52
N TYR A 183 16.30 18.95 -5.70
CA TYR A 183 15.46 17.74 -5.57
C TYR A 183 14.09 18.06 -5.00
N ARG A 184 14.06 18.89 -3.95
CA ARG A 184 12.80 19.28 -3.30
C ARG A 184 11.90 20.06 -4.25
N ARG A 185 12.47 20.87 -5.15
CA ARG A 185 11.71 21.61 -6.18
C ARG A 185 10.98 20.63 -7.10
N ILE A 186 11.69 19.64 -7.69
CA ILE A 186 11.10 18.63 -8.57
C ILE A 186 10.01 17.83 -7.85
N LEU A 187 10.28 17.42 -6.60
CA LEU A 187 9.33 16.64 -5.82
C LEU A 187 8.05 17.42 -5.48
N LYS A 188 8.15 18.73 -5.24
CA LYS A 188 6.97 19.59 -5.04
C LYS A 188 6.12 19.68 -6.30
N ASP A 189 6.73 19.86 -7.46
CA ASP A 189 6.03 19.93 -8.73
C ASP A 189 5.30 18.60 -9.02
N LEU A 190 5.98 17.45 -8.83
CA LEU A 190 5.36 16.13 -8.94
C LEU A 190 4.22 15.91 -7.95
N ARG A 191 4.37 16.37 -6.71
CA ARG A 191 3.30 16.26 -5.70
C ARG A 191 2.07 17.09 -6.09
N GLU A 192 2.26 18.28 -6.64
CA GLU A 192 1.17 19.11 -7.14
C GLU A 192 0.39 18.42 -8.27
N GLU A 193 1.10 17.72 -9.18
CA GLU A 193 0.46 16.88 -10.19
C GLU A 193 -0.38 15.75 -9.57
N MET A 194 0.11 15.08 -8.52
CA MET A 194 -0.65 14.02 -7.83
C MET A 194 -1.89 14.59 -7.15
N VAL A 195 -1.83 15.76 -6.56
CA VAL A 195 -2.99 16.44 -5.96
C VAL A 195 -4.07 16.75 -7.01
N VAL A 196 -3.68 17.15 -8.22
CA VAL A 196 -4.64 17.37 -9.34
C VAL A 196 -5.28 16.07 -9.83
N LEU A 197 -4.53 14.95 -9.78
CA LEU A 197 -5.01 13.64 -10.19
C LEU A 197 -5.95 12.97 -9.15
N ARG A 198 -5.85 13.38 -7.90
CA ARG A 198 -6.66 12.93 -6.77
C ARG A 198 -8.03 13.61 -6.75
#